data_7a22e217e402b8cebae5fe8775c0b720
#
_entry.id   7a22e217e402b8cebae5fe8775c0b720
#
_cell.length_a   1.000
_cell.length_b   1.000
_cell.length_c   1.000
_cell.angle_alpha   90.00
_cell.angle_beta   90.00
_cell.angle_gamma   90.00
#
_symmetry.space_group_name_H-M   'P 1'
#
loop_
_entity.id
_entity.type
_entity.pdbx_description
1 polymer ?
#
loop_
_entity_poly.entity_id
_entity_poly.type
_entity_poly.pdbx_seq_one_letter_code
_entity_poly.pdbx_strand_id
1 'polypeptide(L)'
;EFESGLLTYTTGNSRVNDRFFLGSRKMRGFDAGGIGPRECSNRVCSTSNNDALGGENFAVARFEAEFPLGIPDEYGLSGGLFYDIGNLWSLTKINNNVLYEDGSWRQAIGASVFWKTPIGPLRFNFSDVLKKEQYDRDESFDLTISTRF
;
A
#
# COMPACT_ATOMS: atom_id res chain seq x y z
N GLU A 1 5.66 -12.73 3.09
CA GLU A 1 5.08 -12.11 4.29
C GLU A 1 3.56 -11.95 4.11
N PHE A 2 2.81 -12.24 5.16
CA PHE A 2 1.35 -12.03 5.19
C PHE A 2 1.00 -11.15 6.38
N GLU A 3 0.17 -10.13 6.15
CA GLU A 3 -0.32 -9.22 7.19
C GLU A 3 -1.84 -9.04 7.03
N SER A 4 -2.58 -9.09 8.13
CA SER A 4 -4.01 -8.82 8.15
C SER A 4 -4.41 -8.11 9.42
N GLY A 5 -5.49 -7.37 9.38
CA GLY A 5 -6.04 -6.68 10.54
C GLY A 5 -7.55 -6.57 10.46
N LEU A 6 -8.16 -6.64 11.61
CA LEU A 6 -9.59 -6.51 11.84
C LEU A 6 -9.81 -5.50 12.96
N LEU A 7 -10.62 -4.48 12.70
CA LEU A 7 -11.04 -3.48 13.66
C LEU A 7 -12.51 -3.66 14.00
N THR A 8 -12.81 -3.85 15.28
CA THR A 8 -14.18 -4.00 15.78
C THR A 8 -14.45 -3.01 16.89
N TYR A 9 -15.66 -2.47 16.93
CA TYR A 9 -16.13 -1.55 17.96
C TYR A 9 -17.23 -2.19 18.81
N THR A 10 -17.19 -1.96 20.09
CA THR A 10 -18.24 -2.35 21.01
C THR A 10 -19.39 -1.34 21.07
N THR A 11 -19.09 -0.07 20.78
CA THR A 11 -20.07 1.03 20.71
C THR A 11 -19.58 2.14 19.80
N GLY A 12 -20.46 2.69 18.97
CA GLY A 12 -20.17 3.81 18.07
C GLY A 12 -19.55 3.40 16.72
N ASN A 13 -19.01 4.38 16.01
CA ASN A 13 -18.39 4.22 14.68
C ASN A 13 -16.89 4.41 14.75
N SER A 14 -16.15 3.80 13.82
CA SER A 14 -14.71 3.97 13.70
C SER A 14 -14.32 5.41 13.38
N ARG A 15 -13.30 5.93 14.05
CA ARG A 15 -12.67 7.20 13.69
C ARG A 15 -11.64 6.96 12.59
N VAL A 16 -11.42 7.96 11.72
CA VAL A 16 -10.42 7.86 10.64
C VAL A 16 -9.04 7.47 11.18
N ASN A 17 -8.65 7.99 12.33
CA ASN A 17 -7.35 7.72 12.96
C ASN A 17 -7.16 6.28 13.45
N ASP A 18 -8.26 5.56 13.65
CA ASP A 18 -8.22 4.18 14.17
C ASP A 18 -8.20 3.15 13.03
N ARG A 19 -8.48 3.58 11.80
CA ARG A 19 -8.63 2.72 10.63
C ARG A 19 -7.30 2.35 9.99
N PHE A 20 -7.32 1.28 9.23
CA PHE A 20 -6.17 0.86 8.44
C PHE A 20 -6.11 1.62 7.12
N PHE A 21 -4.88 1.96 6.72
CA PHE A 21 -4.58 2.53 5.41
C PHE A 21 -3.58 1.64 4.71
N LEU A 22 -3.86 1.29 3.46
CA LEU A 22 -2.97 0.54 2.60
C LEU A 22 -2.34 1.44 1.53
N GLY A 23 -1.14 1.07 1.13
CA GLY A 23 -0.30 1.74 0.15
C GLY A 23 1.13 1.87 0.67
N SER A 24 2.05 2.29 -0.18
CA SER A 24 3.45 2.56 0.15
C SER A 24 4.12 1.42 0.93
N ARG A 25 4.21 1.52 2.25
CA ARG A 25 4.94 0.56 3.10
C ARG A 25 4.30 -0.82 3.21
N LYS A 26 2.97 -0.89 3.18
CA LYS A 26 2.23 -2.16 3.35
C LYS A 26 1.95 -2.85 2.02
N MET A 27 1.78 -2.10 0.97
CA MET A 27 1.55 -2.59 -0.38
C MET A 27 2.24 -1.66 -1.38
N ARG A 28 3.32 -2.12 -1.95
CA ARG A 28 4.12 -1.37 -2.95
C ARG A 28 3.31 -1.14 -4.22
N GLY A 29 3.63 -0.09 -4.95
CA GLY A 29 2.91 0.29 -6.16
C GLY A 29 1.72 1.20 -5.95
N PHE A 30 1.39 1.51 -4.71
CA PHE A 30 0.30 2.43 -4.36
C PHE A 30 0.79 3.52 -3.41
N ASP A 31 0.30 4.73 -3.62
CA ASP A 31 0.54 5.88 -2.75
C ASP A 31 0.01 5.62 -1.32
N ALA A 32 0.47 6.37 -0.34
CA ALA A 32 0.00 6.28 1.04
C ALA A 32 -1.52 6.53 1.11
N GLY A 33 -2.27 5.56 1.63
CA GLY A 33 -3.74 5.59 1.58
C GLY A 33 -4.31 5.54 0.16
N GLY A 34 -3.54 5.06 -0.81
CA GLY A 34 -3.95 4.96 -2.21
C GLY A 34 -5.09 4.00 -2.49
N ILE A 35 -5.38 3.10 -1.57
CA ILE A 35 -6.36 2.01 -1.72
C ILE A 35 -7.49 2.17 -0.69
N GLY A 36 -8.69 1.78 -1.06
CA GLY A 36 -9.82 1.56 -0.15
C GLY A 36 -10.95 2.58 -0.28
N PRO A 37 -11.86 2.61 0.70
CA PRO A 37 -13.01 3.50 0.73
C PRO A 37 -12.64 4.97 0.58
N ARG A 38 -13.43 5.71 -0.19
CA ARG A 38 -13.26 7.13 -0.49
C ARG A 38 -14.47 7.94 -0.09
N GLU A 39 -14.23 9.16 0.39
CA GLU A 39 -15.26 10.17 0.53
C GLU A 39 -15.23 11.11 -0.68
N CYS A 40 -16.37 11.25 -1.35
CA CYS A 40 -16.50 12.06 -2.55
C CYS A 40 -17.74 12.95 -2.43
N SER A 41 -17.62 14.24 -2.73
CA SER A 41 -18.74 15.17 -2.64
C SER A 41 -19.88 14.78 -3.58
N ASN A 42 -21.10 14.68 -3.04
CA ASN A 42 -22.31 14.30 -3.79
C ASN A 42 -22.17 12.95 -4.55
N ARG A 43 -21.40 12.01 -4.02
CA ARG A 43 -21.08 10.71 -4.66
C ARG A 43 -20.36 10.83 -6.01
N VAL A 44 -19.77 11.96 -6.29
CA VAL A 44 -18.98 12.19 -7.50
C VAL A 44 -17.51 12.34 -7.08
N CYS A 45 -16.72 11.34 -7.39
CA CYS A 45 -15.28 11.38 -7.16
C CYS A 45 -14.58 12.07 -8.34
N SER A 46 -13.56 12.84 -8.03
CA SER A 46 -12.63 13.43 -8.98
C SER A 46 -11.21 13.35 -8.44
N THR A 47 -10.24 13.72 -9.23
CA THR A 47 -8.84 13.74 -8.79
C THR A 47 -8.58 14.68 -7.60
N SER A 48 -9.39 15.72 -7.44
CA SER A 48 -9.31 16.70 -6.35
C SER A 48 -10.30 16.45 -5.20
N ASN A 49 -11.18 15.46 -5.32
CA ASN A 49 -12.26 15.20 -4.39
C ASN A 49 -12.46 13.69 -4.24
N ASN A 50 -11.50 13.03 -3.56
CA ASN A 50 -11.50 11.60 -3.29
C ASN A 50 -10.67 11.30 -2.04
N ASP A 51 -11.11 11.76 -0.89
CA ASP A 51 -10.37 11.59 0.36
C ASP A 51 -10.36 10.12 0.80
N ALA A 52 -9.18 9.62 1.16
CA ALA A 52 -9.02 8.28 1.68
C ALA A 52 -9.59 8.19 3.09
N LEU A 53 -10.52 7.28 3.30
CA LEU A 53 -11.16 7.08 4.62
C LEU A 53 -10.54 5.93 5.42
N GLY A 54 -9.67 5.12 4.79
CA GLY A 54 -9.21 3.87 5.37
C GLY A 54 -10.29 2.79 5.39
N GLY A 55 -9.96 1.64 5.97
CA GLY A 55 -10.88 0.52 6.13
C GLY A 55 -10.76 -0.11 7.51
N GLU A 56 -11.77 -0.85 7.91
CA GLU A 56 -11.80 -1.58 9.18
C GLU A 56 -11.14 -2.94 9.08
N ASN A 57 -11.01 -3.48 7.87
CA ASN A 57 -10.39 -4.76 7.62
C ASN A 57 -9.38 -4.67 6.48
N PHE A 58 -8.24 -5.33 6.64
CA PHE A 58 -7.29 -5.48 5.55
C PHE A 58 -6.62 -6.85 5.53
N ALA A 59 -6.16 -7.25 4.36
CA ALA A 59 -5.29 -8.39 4.17
C ALA A 59 -4.28 -8.08 3.06
N VAL A 60 -3.00 -8.34 3.31
CA VAL A 60 -1.90 -8.15 2.36
C VAL A 60 -0.99 -9.36 2.40
N ALA A 61 -0.64 -9.87 1.23
CA ALA A 61 0.41 -10.86 1.06
C ALA A 61 1.51 -10.27 0.17
N ARG A 62 2.77 -10.36 0.63
CA ARG A 62 3.94 -9.84 -0.05
C ARG A 62 4.91 -10.98 -0.33
N PHE A 63 5.26 -11.16 -1.58
CA PHE A 63 6.24 -12.12 -2.05
C PHE A 63 7.43 -11.35 -2.58
N GLU A 64 8.63 -11.74 -2.15
CA GLU A 64 9.86 -11.10 -2.56
C GLU A 64 10.96 -12.13 -2.68
N ALA A 65 11.72 -12.04 -3.76
CA ALA A 65 12.92 -12.83 -4.00
C ALA A 65 14.10 -11.90 -4.18
N GLU A 66 15.08 -11.98 -3.29
CA GLU A 66 16.34 -11.25 -3.39
C GLU A 66 17.40 -12.11 -4.09
N PHE A 67 18.25 -11.45 -4.87
CA PHE A 67 19.37 -12.08 -5.56
C PHE A 67 20.55 -11.12 -5.68
N PRO A 68 21.78 -11.64 -5.74
CA PRO A 68 22.96 -10.83 -5.98
C PRO A 68 22.96 -10.35 -7.44
N LEU A 69 23.33 -9.08 -7.65
CA LEU A 69 23.39 -8.49 -9.00
C LEU A 69 24.68 -8.84 -9.76
N GLY A 70 25.55 -9.70 -9.20
CA GLY A 70 26.83 -10.02 -9.80
C GLY A 70 27.88 -8.89 -9.71
N ILE A 71 27.60 -7.89 -8.91
CA ILE A 71 28.50 -6.78 -8.59
C ILE A 71 29.30 -7.17 -7.32
N PRO A 72 30.59 -6.78 -7.21
CA PRO A 72 31.37 -7.07 -6.01
C PRO A 72 30.66 -6.62 -4.72
N ASP A 73 30.70 -7.46 -3.69
CA ASP A 73 30.02 -7.23 -2.40
C ASP A 73 30.43 -5.91 -1.72
N GLU A 74 31.60 -5.38 -2.08
CA GLU A 74 32.11 -4.10 -1.59
C GLU A 74 31.17 -2.92 -1.89
N TYR A 75 30.37 -3.00 -2.94
CA TYR A 75 29.38 -1.96 -3.30
C TYR A 75 28.09 -2.08 -2.52
N GLY A 76 27.87 -3.22 -1.85
CA GLY A 76 26.68 -3.44 -1.02
C GLY A 76 25.35 -3.39 -1.80
N LEU A 77 25.36 -3.79 -3.07
CA LEU A 77 24.18 -3.76 -3.95
C LEU A 77 23.59 -5.16 -4.13
N SER A 78 22.29 -5.30 -3.94
CA SER A 78 21.53 -6.50 -4.29
C SER A 78 20.22 -6.11 -4.97
N GLY A 79 19.66 -7.04 -5.75
CA GLY A 79 18.39 -6.87 -6.44
C GLY A 79 17.30 -7.71 -5.82
N GLY A 80 16.05 -7.36 -6.07
CA GLY A 80 14.89 -8.14 -5.71
C GLY A 80 13.77 -8.01 -6.72
N LEU A 81 12.95 -9.05 -6.84
CA LEU A 81 11.66 -9.00 -7.52
C LEU A 81 10.57 -9.22 -6.50
N PHE A 82 9.48 -8.50 -6.64
CA PHE A 82 8.36 -8.62 -5.72
C PHE A 82 7.01 -8.70 -6.41
N TYR A 83 6.07 -9.32 -5.72
CA TYR A 83 4.66 -9.35 -6.05
C TYR A 83 3.85 -9.14 -4.77
N ASP A 84 3.01 -8.12 -4.77
CA ASP A 84 2.16 -7.75 -3.65
C ASP A 84 0.70 -7.89 -4.05
N ILE A 85 -0.10 -8.49 -3.19
CA ILE A 85 -1.55 -8.59 -3.34
C ILE A 85 -2.22 -8.15 -2.03
N GLY A 86 -3.23 -7.30 -2.14
CA GLY A 86 -3.90 -6.77 -0.95
C GLY A 86 -5.32 -6.30 -1.19
N ASN A 87 -6.05 -6.20 -0.10
CA ASN A 87 -7.40 -5.68 -0.06
C ASN A 87 -7.61 -4.88 1.23
N LEU A 88 -8.40 -3.82 1.12
CA LEU A 88 -8.84 -2.98 2.23
C LEU A 88 -10.33 -2.74 2.07
N TRP A 89 -11.12 -3.14 3.07
CA TRP A 89 -12.56 -3.12 2.96
C TRP A 89 -13.23 -2.88 4.31
N SER A 90 -14.56 -2.83 4.26
CA SER A 90 -15.43 -2.56 5.39
C SER A 90 -15.20 -1.19 6.00
N LEU A 91 -16.21 -0.39 5.90
CA LEU A 91 -16.30 0.89 6.58
C LEU A 91 -17.73 1.09 7.05
N THR A 92 -17.92 1.29 8.34
CA THR A 92 -19.20 1.70 8.87
C THR A 92 -19.56 3.06 8.25
N LYS A 93 -20.63 3.11 7.47
CA LYS A 93 -21.05 4.31 6.73
C LYS A 93 -21.28 5.48 7.69
N ILE A 94 -20.50 6.52 7.50
CA ILE A 94 -20.68 7.78 8.24
C ILE A 94 -21.71 8.67 7.52
N ASN A 95 -21.73 8.61 6.18
CA ASN A 95 -22.64 9.39 5.34
C ASN A 95 -22.82 8.73 3.96
N ASN A 96 -23.72 9.27 3.14
CA ASN A 96 -24.00 8.75 1.80
C ASN A 96 -22.91 9.04 0.75
N ASN A 97 -21.86 9.78 1.11
CA ASN A 97 -20.78 10.18 0.20
C ASN A 97 -19.63 9.16 0.20
N VAL A 98 -19.72 8.12 1.04
CA VAL A 98 -18.73 7.02 1.08
C VAL A 98 -18.95 6.08 -0.07
N LEU A 99 -17.89 5.82 -0.84
CA LEU A 99 -17.87 4.94 -2.00
C LEU A 99 -16.72 3.94 -1.88
N TYR A 100 -16.82 2.84 -2.63
CA TYR A 100 -15.78 1.79 -2.74
C TYR A 100 -15.48 1.05 -1.41
N GLU A 101 -16.51 0.85 -0.58
CA GLU A 101 -16.40 0.16 0.72
C GLU A 101 -16.36 -1.38 0.61
N ASP A 102 -16.83 -1.95 -0.52
CA ASP A 102 -17.01 -3.39 -0.70
C ASP A 102 -15.67 -4.16 -0.80
N GLY A 103 -14.58 -3.45 -0.95
CA GLY A 103 -13.26 -4.02 -1.11
C GLY A 103 -13.04 -4.68 -2.47
N SER A 104 -11.81 -4.65 -2.93
CA SER A 104 -11.35 -5.33 -4.13
C SER A 104 -9.89 -5.71 -3.97
N TRP A 105 -9.52 -6.85 -4.51
CA TRP A 105 -8.12 -7.27 -4.52
C TRP A 105 -7.32 -6.47 -5.52
N ARG A 106 -6.27 -5.81 -5.06
CA ARG A 106 -5.29 -5.08 -5.87
C ARG A 106 -4.04 -5.92 -5.98
N GLN A 107 -3.30 -5.73 -7.06
CA GLN A 107 -2.09 -6.48 -7.35
C GLN A 107 -1.03 -5.55 -7.92
N ALA A 108 0.18 -5.68 -7.43
CA ALA A 108 1.35 -4.97 -7.93
C ALA A 108 2.54 -5.91 -8.07
N ILE A 109 3.36 -5.67 -9.05
CA ILE A 109 4.63 -6.35 -9.29
C ILE A 109 5.73 -5.32 -9.41
N GLY A 110 6.96 -5.70 -9.11
CA GLY A 110 8.06 -4.77 -9.31
C GLY A 110 9.42 -5.35 -9.02
N ALA A 111 10.40 -4.47 -9.13
CA ALA A 111 11.79 -4.76 -8.82
C ALA A 111 12.28 -3.80 -7.71
N SER A 112 13.12 -4.32 -6.84
CA SER A 112 13.78 -3.55 -5.80
C SER A 112 15.29 -3.56 -5.99
N VAL A 113 15.94 -2.45 -5.69
CA VAL A 113 17.39 -2.37 -5.53
C VAL A 113 17.68 -2.03 -4.08
N PHE A 114 18.46 -2.88 -3.44
CA PHE A 114 18.93 -2.68 -2.07
C PHE A 114 20.36 -2.18 -2.10
N TRP A 115 20.63 -1.10 -1.43
CA TRP A 115 21.95 -0.52 -1.35
C TRP A 115 22.35 -0.26 0.10
N LYS A 116 23.38 -0.95 0.56
CA LYS A 116 24.00 -0.76 1.88
C LYS A 116 24.95 0.41 1.82
N THR A 117 24.52 1.58 2.28
CA THR A 117 25.37 2.77 2.32
C THR A 117 25.92 3.03 3.72
N PRO A 118 27.02 3.81 3.87
CA PRO A 118 27.55 4.19 5.19
C PRO A 118 26.57 5.00 6.06
N ILE A 119 25.58 5.66 5.43
CA ILE A 119 24.54 6.44 6.12
C ILE A 119 23.30 5.62 6.46
N GLY A 120 23.27 4.36 6.06
CA GLY A 120 22.16 3.43 6.26
C GLY A 120 21.72 2.75 4.96
N PRO A 121 20.87 1.74 5.09
CA PRO A 121 20.37 0.99 3.97
C PRO A 121 19.30 1.74 3.22
N LEU A 122 19.47 1.85 1.93
CA LEU A 122 18.51 2.42 0.98
C LEU A 122 17.83 1.31 0.19
N ARG A 123 16.55 1.46 -0.05
CA ARG A 123 15.77 0.58 -0.89
C ARG A 123 15.00 1.40 -1.92
N PHE A 124 15.25 1.11 -3.18
CA PHE A 124 14.56 1.68 -4.33
C PHE A 124 13.57 0.65 -4.85
N ASN A 125 12.29 0.97 -4.87
CA ASN A 125 11.25 0.11 -5.42
C ASN A 125 10.73 0.71 -6.73
N PHE A 126 10.70 -0.10 -7.76
CA PHE A 126 10.07 0.22 -9.05
C PHE A 126 8.91 -0.74 -9.22
N SER A 127 7.70 -0.22 -9.30
CA SER A 127 6.47 -1.00 -9.27
C SER A 127 5.56 -0.67 -10.44
N ASP A 128 4.84 -1.69 -10.88
CA ASP A 128 3.75 -1.58 -11.83
C ASP A 128 2.50 -2.24 -11.25
N VAL A 129 1.37 -1.56 -11.37
CA VAL A 129 0.10 -2.01 -10.79
C VAL A 129 -0.67 -2.82 -11.81
N LEU A 130 -0.78 -4.13 -11.56
CA LEU A 130 -1.49 -5.06 -12.43
C LEU A 130 -3.01 -4.96 -12.30
N LYS A 131 -3.50 -4.64 -11.11
CA LYS A 131 -4.93 -4.51 -10.83
C LYS A 131 -5.18 -3.43 -9.80
N LYS A 132 -6.01 -2.44 -10.17
CA LYS A 132 -6.48 -1.36 -9.31
C LYS A 132 -7.93 -1.00 -9.62
N GLU A 133 -8.56 -0.27 -8.72
CA GLU A 133 -9.86 0.36 -8.94
C GLU A 133 -9.71 1.78 -9.51
N GLN A 134 -10.82 2.35 -9.99
CA GLN A 134 -10.82 3.59 -10.77
C GLN A 134 -10.15 4.79 -10.05
N TYR A 135 -10.31 4.89 -8.74
CA TYR A 135 -9.78 6.00 -7.94
C TYR A 135 -8.65 5.60 -6.99
N ASP A 136 -8.08 4.40 -7.18
CA ASP A 136 -6.85 4.03 -6.50
C ASP A 136 -5.71 4.90 -7.04
N ARG A 137 -4.84 5.34 -6.13
CA ARG A 137 -3.65 6.11 -6.48
C ARG A 137 -2.45 5.20 -6.48
N ASP A 138 -1.88 5.03 -7.65
CA ASP A 138 -0.67 4.24 -7.88
C ASP A 138 0.58 5.12 -7.81
N GLU A 139 1.67 4.51 -7.38
CA GLU A 139 3.00 5.09 -7.31
C GLU A 139 4.01 4.10 -7.90
N SER A 140 4.63 4.46 -9.01
CA SER A 140 5.56 3.56 -9.72
C SER A 140 6.98 3.57 -9.17
N PHE A 141 7.32 4.53 -8.33
CA PHE A 141 8.64 4.63 -7.70
C PHE A 141 8.52 5.02 -6.24
N ASP A 142 9.17 4.26 -5.36
CA ASP A 142 9.27 4.55 -3.93
C ASP A 142 10.71 4.40 -3.44
N LEU A 143 11.15 5.32 -2.60
CA LEU A 143 12.42 5.28 -1.91
C LEU A 143 12.20 5.10 -0.42
N THR A 144 12.64 3.99 0.11
CA THR A 144 12.58 3.71 1.54
C THR A 144 13.98 3.70 2.15
N ILE A 145 14.16 4.45 3.23
CA ILE A 145 15.34 4.36 4.09
C ILE A 145 14.98 3.36 5.20
N SER A 146 15.63 2.19 5.18
CA SER A 146 15.40 1.17 6.20
C SER A 146 16.43 1.31 7.32
N THR A 147 15.96 1.26 8.55
CA THR A 147 16.84 1.21 9.72
C THR A 147 17.12 -0.23 10.20
N ARG A 148 16.58 -1.22 9.48
CA ARG A 148 16.75 -2.65 9.79
C ARG A 148 17.05 -3.42 8.50
N PHE A 149 18.04 -4.26 8.60
CA PHE A 149 18.29 -5.41 7.73
C PHE A 149 18.05 -6.69 8.49
#